data_2f58e82668891d2627c19757db45df43
#
_entry.id   2f58e82668891d2627c19757db45df43
#
_cell.length_a   1.000
_cell.length_b   1.000
_cell.length_c   1.000
_cell.angle_alpha   90.00
_cell.angle_beta   90.00
_cell.angle_gamma   90.00
#
_symmetry.space_group_name_H-M   'P 1'
#
loop_
_entity.id
_entity.type
_entity.pdbx_description
1 polymer ?
#
loop_
_entity_poly.entity_id
_entity_poly.type
_entity_poly.pdbx_seq_one_letter_code
_entity_poly.pdbx_strand_id
1 'polypeptide(L)'
;MTAPAVRLRPTMTSDLDFVISVEQDAANRPFITPWERTQHEGAIRFPDFRHFIVEAGPGYPSAGFVILQGCRNPHRSVELKRIVLRPAAQAQGVGRACIRLLAQMAFRDLGAHRFWLDVKALNVRAQALYQDEGFVEEGRLRESVRTDSGYDSLIVMAMLEHEHSALLQQRLQGAA
;
A
#
# COMPACT_ATOMS: atom_id res chain seq x y z
N MET A 1 20.62 -10.17 5.62
CA MET A 1 19.96 -10.23 4.30
C MET A 1 19.67 -8.81 3.83
N THR A 2 20.21 -8.41 2.70
CA THR A 2 19.93 -7.08 2.08
C THR A 2 18.44 -6.98 1.73
N ALA A 3 17.83 -5.83 2.02
CA ALA A 3 16.45 -5.59 1.62
C ALA A 3 16.30 -5.73 0.09
N PRO A 4 15.21 -6.32 -0.40
CA PRO A 4 15.01 -6.48 -1.83
C PRO A 4 14.94 -5.11 -2.51
N ALA A 5 15.61 -4.96 -3.65
CA ALA A 5 15.49 -3.78 -4.47
C ALA A 5 14.07 -3.74 -5.07
N VAL A 6 13.30 -2.74 -4.67
CA VAL A 6 11.93 -2.53 -5.16
C VAL A 6 11.89 -1.25 -6.00
N ARG A 7 11.21 -1.32 -7.13
CA ARG A 7 10.92 -0.19 -8.00
C ARG A 7 9.42 -0.10 -8.26
N LEU A 8 8.89 1.12 -8.34
CA LEU A 8 7.52 1.41 -8.72
C LEU A 8 7.51 1.96 -10.14
N ARG A 9 6.84 1.26 -11.05
CA ARG A 9 6.65 1.66 -12.44
C ARG A 9 5.18 2.06 -12.63
N PRO A 10 4.88 3.20 -13.28
CA PRO A 10 3.48 3.53 -13.63
C PRO A 10 2.80 2.36 -14.34
N THR A 11 1.58 2.05 -13.94
CA THR A 11 0.78 0.99 -14.53
C THR A 11 0.25 1.44 -15.88
N MET A 12 0.38 0.59 -16.88
CA MET A 12 -0.25 0.75 -18.21
C MET A 12 -1.54 -0.08 -18.29
N THR A 13 -2.42 0.26 -19.20
CA THR A 13 -3.67 -0.49 -19.42
C THR A 13 -3.39 -1.97 -19.76
N SER A 14 -2.26 -2.26 -20.43
CA SER A 14 -1.81 -3.63 -20.72
C SER A 14 -1.42 -4.44 -19.48
N ASP A 15 -1.17 -3.80 -18.32
CA ASP A 15 -0.85 -4.49 -17.07
C ASP A 15 -2.11 -4.97 -16.32
N LEU A 16 -3.30 -4.54 -16.72
CA LEU A 16 -4.52 -4.75 -15.94
C LEU A 16 -4.91 -6.21 -15.79
N ASP A 17 -4.60 -7.07 -16.75
CA ASP A 17 -4.84 -8.51 -16.60
C ASP A 17 -4.01 -9.08 -15.46
N PHE A 18 -2.76 -8.64 -15.33
CA PHE A 18 -1.92 -8.99 -14.19
C PHE A 18 -2.48 -8.43 -12.86
N VAL A 19 -2.84 -7.15 -12.81
CA VAL A 19 -3.42 -6.50 -11.62
C VAL A 19 -4.64 -7.25 -11.11
N ILE A 20 -5.60 -7.55 -12.01
CA ILE A 20 -6.83 -8.27 -11.69
C ILE A 20 -6.52 -9.70 -11.22
N SER A 21 -5.58 -10.38 -11.87
CA SER A 21 -5.19 -11.74 -11.48
C SER A 21 -4.61 -11.80 -10.07
N VAL A 22 -3.84 -10.78 -9.66
CA VAL A 22 -3.28 -10.68 -8.30
C VAL A 22 -4.36 -10.39 -7.26
N GLU A 23 -5.35 -9.56 -7.56
CA GLU A 23 -6.49 -9.32 -6.67
C GLU A 23 -7.37 -10.55 -6.49
N GLN A 24 -7.58 -11.31 -7.56
CA GLN A 24 -8.43 -12.50 -7.57
C GLN A 24 -7.74 -13.74 -7.01
N ASP A 25 -6.43 -13.67 -6.74
CA ASP A 25 -5.70 -14.78 -6.14
C ASP A 25 -6.33 -15.18 -4.80
N ALA A 26 -6.53 -16.49 -4.61
CA ALA A 26 -7.20 -17.04 -3.42
C ALA A 26 -6.51 -16.64 -2.11
N ALA A 27 -5.20 -16.41 -2.11
CA ALA A 27 -4.45 -15.97 -0.95
C ALA A 27 -4.69 -14.49 -0.61
N ASN A 28 -5.10 -13.66 -1.58
CA ASN A 28 -5.33 -12.23 -1.40
C ASN A 28 -6.79 -11.88 -1.14
N ARG A 29 -7.73 -12.64 -1.73
CA ARG A 29 -9.19 -12.38 -1.64
C ARG A 29 -9.73 -12.16 -0.22
N PRO A 30 -9.30 -12.86 0.84
CA PRO A 30 -9.79 -12.59 2.18
C PRO A 30 -9.50 -11.18 2.68
N PHE A 31 -8.42 -10.56 2.19
CA PHE A 31 -7.87 -9.30 2.71
C PHE A 31 -8.24 -8.07 1.91
N ILE A 32 -8.77 -8.24 0.70
CA ILE A 32 -9.13 -7.13 -0.19
C ILE A 32 -10.54 -7.33 -0.76
N THR A 33 -11.17 -6.22 -1.16
CA THR A 33 -12.36 -6.24 -2.02
C THR A 33 -11.89 -5.93 -3.44
N PRO A 34 -11.94 -6.89 -4.38
CA PRO A 34 -11.45 -6.67 -5.74
C PRO A 34 -12.17 -5.50 -6.42
N TRP A 35 -11.44 -4.80 -7.27
CA TRP A 35 -12.00 -3.77 -8.14
C TRP A 35 -12.35 -4.34 -9.51
N GLU A 36 -13.35 -3.74 -10.14
CA GLU A 36 -13.63 -3.96 -11.55
C GLU A 36 -12.53 -3.31 -12.41
N ARG A 37 -12.32 -3.86 -13.62
CA ARG A 37 -11.35 -3.31 -14.60
C ARG A 37 -11.51 -1.81 -14.81
N THR A 38 -12.75 -1.33 -14.94
CA THR A 38 -13.08 0.08 -15.15
C THR A 38 -12.65 0.98 -14.00
N GLN A 39 -12.63 0.48 -12.76
CA GLN A 39 -12.13 1.23 -11.61
C GLN A 39 -10.60 1.40 -11.67
N HIS A 40 -9.88 0.36 -12.06
CA HIS A 40 -8.43 0.44 -12.30
C HIS A 40 -8.09 1.38 -13.46
N GLU A 41 -8.83 1.32 -14.57
CA GLU A 41 -8.67 2.22 -15.71
C GLU A 41 -8.90 3.68 -15.30
N GLY A 42 -9.91 3.91 -14.47
CA GLY A 42 -10.18 5.22 -13.87
C GLY A 42 -9.01 5.71 -13.02
N ALA A 43 -8.49 4.87 -12.13
CA ALA A 43 -7.36 5.22 -11.26
C ALA A 43 -6.05 5.48 -12.03
N ILE A 44 -5.83 4.83 -13.18
CA ILE A 44 -4.68 5.11 -14.05
C ILE A 44 -4.78 6.51 -14.68
N ARG A 45 -5.97 6.94 -15.05
CA ARG A 45 -6.20 8.19 -15.80
C ARG A 45 -6.43 9.40 -14.91
N PHE A 46 -7.01 9.19 -13.72
CA PHE A 46 -7.42 10.29 -12.87
C PHE A 46 -6.24 10.82 -12.05
N PRO A 47 -5.92 12.13 -12.15
CA PRO A 47 -4.67 12.68 -11.63
C PRO A 47 -4.57 12.73 -10.09
N ASP A 48 -5.67 12.47 -9.38
CA ASP A 48 -5.66 12.32 -7.91
C ASP A 48 -5.16 10.95 -7.44
N PHE A 49 -4.99 10.01 -8.40
CA PHE A 49 -4.45 8.69 -8.14
C PHE A 49 -3.02 8.54 -8.65
N ARG A 50 -2.29 7.59 -8.05
CA ARG A 50 -1.06 7.00 -8.60
C ARG A 50 -1.23 5.50 -8.57
N HIS A 51 -1.16 4.87 -9.73
CA HIS A 51 -1.26 3.42 -9.88
C HIS A 51 0.08 2.89 -10.39
N PHE A 52 0.71 1.97 -9.65
CA PHE A 52 2.04 1.46 -9.96
C PHE A 52 2.08 -0.07 -9.96
N ILE A 53 2.86 -0.64 -10.87
CA ILE A 53 3.36 -2.00 -10.77
C ILE A 53 4.56 -2.00 -9.83
N VAL A 54 4.60 -2.98 -8.93
CA VAL A 54 5.74 -3.26 -8.05
C VAL A 54 6.67 -4.22 -8.76
N GLU A 55 7.91 -3.83 -8.97
CA GLU A 55 8.99 -4.67 -9.48
C GLU A 55 9.98 -4.96 -8.35
N ALA A 56 10.36 -6.22 -8.17
CA ALA A 56 11.26 -6.66 -7.08
C ALA A 56 12.43 -7.45 -7.63
N GLY A 57 13.30 -6.77 -8.39
CA GLY A 57 14.47 -7.34 -9.02
C GLY A 57 14.16 -8.31 -10.17
N PRO A 58 15.20 -9.00 -10.70
CA PRO A 58 15.07 -9.83 -11.91
C PRO A 58 14.10 -11.00 -11.75
N GLY A 59 13.92 -11.52 -10.52
CA GLY A 59 13.02 -12.64 -10.26
C GLY A 59 11.53 -12.29 -10.26
N TYR A 60 11.19 -11.00 -10.11
CA TYR A 60 9.81 -10.53 -10.03
C TYR A 60 9.62 -9.22 -10.80
N PRO A 61 9.62 -9.26 -12.13
CA PRO A 61 9.39 -8.06 -12.97
C PRO A 61 8.00 -7.46 -12.73
N SER A 62 7.06 -8.25 -12.18
CA SER A 62 5.76 -7.81 -11.70
C SER A 62 5.44 -8.58 -10.41
N ALA A 63 5.87 -8.00 -9.27
CA ALA A 63 5.67 -8.62 -7.95
C ALA A 63 4.29 -8.33 -7.37
N GLY A 64 3.63 -7.28 -7.83
CA GLY A 64 2.33 -6.83 -7.37
C GLY A 64 2.01 -5.43 -7.88
N PHE A 65 1.10 -4.75 -7.21
CA PHE A 65 0.76 -3.37 -7.54
C PHE A 65 0.39 -2.56 -6.29
N VAL A 66 0.44 -1.24 -6.43
CA VAL A 66 0.02 -0.29 -5.40
C VAL A 66 -0.82 0.82 -6.00
N ILE A 67 -1.73 1.37 -5.21
CA ILE A 67 -2.55 2.52 -5.59
C ILE A 67 -2.48 3.53 -4.45
N LEU A 68 -2.11 4.78 -4.78
CA LEU A 68 -2.28 5.94 -3.92
C LEU A 68 -3.50 6.73 -4.38
N GLN A 69 -4.23 7.30 -3.45
CA GLN A 69 -5.36 8.21 -3.67
C GLN A 69 -5.19 9.48 -2.85
N GLY A 70 -5.81 10.58 -3.28
CA GLY A 70 -5.68 11.86 -2.59
C GLY A 70 -4.36 12.58 -2.90
N CYS A 71 -3.71 12.26 -4.02
CA CYS A 71 -2.44 12.87 -4.41
C CYS A 71 -2.56 14.38 -4.69
N ARG A 72 -3.78 14.90 -4.86
CA ARG A 72 -4.12 16.32 -5.03
C ARG A 72 -5.02 16.84 -3.90
N ASN A 73 -5.14 16.11 -2.81
CA ASN A 73 -5.99 16.50 -1.69
C ASN A 73 -5.49 17.83 -1.08
N PRO A 74 -6.35 18.87 -0.97
CA PRO A 74 -5.95 20.17 -0.45
C PRO A 74 -5.52 20.13 1.02
N HIS A 75 -5.94 19.11 1.76
CA HIS A 75 -5.51 18.86 3.14
C HIS A 75 -4.18 18.09 3.24
N ARG A 76 -3.50 17.85 2.10
CA ARG A 76 -2.22 17.12 2.07
C ARG A 76 -2.33 15.73 2.73
N SER A 77 -3.47 15.06 2.55
CA SER A 77 -3.75 13.73 3.09
C SER A 77 -3.79 12.71 1.95
N VAL A 78 -2.78 11.85 1.89
CA VAL A 78 -2.61 10.81 0.86
C VAL A 78 -2.97 9.46 1.46
N GLU A 79 -3.77 8.69 0.75
CA GLU A 79 -4.17 7.33 1.13
C GLU A 79 -3.34 6.29 0.38
N LEU A 80 -2.82 5.32 1.08
CA LEU A 80 -2.41 4.05 0.49
C LEU A 80 -3.68 3.20 0.28
N LYS A 81 -4.31 3.37 -0.88
CA LYS A 81 -5.57 2.73 -1.21
C LYS A 81 -5.44 1.23 -1.39
N ARG A 82 -4.32 0.78 -1.97
CA ARG A 82 -4.02 -0.63 -2.18
C ARG A 82 -2.52 -0.90 -2.17
N ILE A 83 -2.17 -2.02 -1.60
CA ILE A 83 -0.91 -2.73 -1.81
C ILE A 83 -1.22 -4.22 -1.86
N VAL A 84 -1.02 -4.83 -3.01
CA VAL A 84 -1.29 -6.25 -3.22
C VAL A 84 -0.09 -6.87 -3.91
N LEU A 85 0.49 -7.87 -3.27
CA LEU A 85 1.60 -8.65 -3.80
C LEU A 85 1.12 -10.05 -4.19
N ARG A 86 1.66 -10.57 -5.28
CA ARG A 86 1.46 -11.98 -5.63
C ARG A 86 2.03 -12.87 -4.50
N PRO A 87 1.42 -14.03 -4.22
CA PRO A 87 1.84 -14.89 -3.10
C PRO A 87 3.34 -15.21 -3.09
N ALA A 88 3.93 -15.49 -4.27
CA ALA A 88 5.35 -15.78 -4.39
C ALA A 88 6.29 -14.63 -4.00
N ALA A 89 5.84 -13.38 -4.01
CA ALA A 89 6.60 -12.20 -3.59
C ALA A 89 6.36 -11.79 -2.13
N GLN A 90 5.44 -12.45 -1.44
CA GLN A 90 5.14 -12.20 -0.03
C GLN A 90 6.22 -12.82 0.87
N ALA A 91 6.30 -12.34 2.12
CA ALA A 91 7.25 -12.82 3.13
C ALA A 91 8.75 -12.67 2.78
N GLN A 92 9.09 -11.94 1.72
CA GLN A 92 10.45 -11.70 1.24
C GLN A 92 10.96 -10.27 1.50
N GLY A 93 10.28 -9.51 2.34
CA GLY A 93 10.59 -8.11 2.62
C GLY A 93 10.10 -7.12 1.56
N VAL A 94 9.52 -7.58 0.43
CA VAL A 94 9.02 -6.72 -0.66
C VAL A 94 7.98 -5.74 -0.15
N GLY A 95 7.00 -6.18 0.66
CA GLY A 95 5.97 -5.31 1.23
C GLY A 95 6.56 -4.19 2.08
N ARG A 96 7.53 -4.51 2.94
CA ARG A 96 8.25 -3.54 3.78
C ARG A 96 9.01 -2.51 2.94
N ALA A 97 9.72 -2.97 1.92
CA ALA A 97 10.45 -2.08 1.00
C ALA A 97 9.48 -1.16 0.22
N CYS A 98 8.33 -1.68 -0.21
CA CYS A 98 7.26 -0.88 -0.84
C CYS A 98 6.76 0.20 0.10
N ILE A 99 6.41 -0.13 1.35
CA ILE A 99 5.87 0.84 2.32
C ILE A 99 6.86 1.99 2.55
N ARG A 100 8.15 1.69 2.71
CA ARG A 100 9.20 2.71 2.88
C ARG A 100 9.29 3.63 1.67
N LEU A 101 9.28 3.07 0.48
CA LEU A 101 9.34 3.83 -0.77
C LEU A 101 8.09 4.70 -0.96
N LEU A 102 6.91 4.17 -0.63
CA LEU A 102 5.65 4.91 -0.71
C LEU A 102 5.55 6.02 0.33
N ALA A 103 6.02 5.80 1.56
CA ALA A 103 6.10 6.85 2.58
C ALA A 103 7.04 7.98 2.15
N GLN A 104 8.21 7.64 1.61
CA GLN A 104 9.12 8.63 1.05
C GLN A 104 8.46 9.43 -0.10
N MET A 105 7.78 8.76 -1.03
CA MET A 105 7.06 9.41 -2.12
C MET A 105 5.93 10.30 -1.59
N ALA A 106 5.13 9.84 -0.63
CA ALA A 106 4.02 10.61 -0.06
C ALA A 106 4.53 11.91 0.58
N PHE A 107 5.52 11.82 1.47
CA PHE A 107 5.99 12.98 2.23
C PHE A 107 6.90 13.91 1.42
N ARG A 108 7.83 13.35 0.63
CA ARG A 108 8.84 14.13 -0.09
C ARG A 108 8.35 14.62 -1.45
N ASP A 109 7.75 13.73 -2.24
CA ASP A 109 7.45 14.05 -3.65
C ASP A 109 6.04 14.61 -3.80
N LEU A 110 5.06 14.14 -3.02
CA LEU A 110 3.67 14.63 -3.03
C LEU A 110 3.41 15.70 -1.95
N GLY A 111 4.35 15.94 -1.04
CA GLY A 111 4.23 16.94 0.01
C GLY A 111 3.10 16.64 1.00
N ALA A 112 2.78 15.37 1.24
CA ALA A 112 1.75 14.99 2.18
C ALA A 112 2.10 15.47 3.60
N HIS A 113 1.09 15.87 4.37
CA HIS A 113 1.19 16.03 5.82
C HIS A 113 0.82 14.74 6.54
N ARG A 114 -0.06 13.94 5.91
CA ARG A 114 -0.62 12.71 6.44
C ARG A 114 -0.61 11.61 5.37
N PHE A 115 -0.04 10.48 5.68
CA PHE A 115 -0.10 9.26 4.87
C PHE A 115 -0.87 8.20 5.64
N TRP A 116 -1.98 7.70 5.10
CA TRP A 116 -2.89 6.84 5.84
C TRP A 116 -3.39 5.67 4.99
N LEU A 117 -3.97 4.70 5.67
CA LEU A 117 -4.56 3.52 5.06
C LEU A 117 -5.71 2.99 5.92
N ASP A 118 -6.54 2.16 5.34
CA ASP A 118 -7.36 1.21 6.07
C ASP A 118 -6.93 -0.23 5.78
N VAL A 119 -7.11 -1.10 6.75
CA VAL A 119 -6.77 -2.52 6.64
C VAL A 119 -7.83 -3.35 7.34
N LYS A 120 -8.23 -4.49 6.74
CA LYS A 120 -9.19 -5.39 7.39
C LYS A 120 -8.67 -5.84 8.76
N ALA A 121 -9.54 -5.81 9.78
CA ALA A 121 -9.19 -6.17 11.14
C ALA A 121 -8.63 -7.60 11.27
N LEU A 122 -9.03 -8.50 10.37
CA LEU A 122 -8.50 -9.88 10.31
C LEU A 122 -7.09 -9.98 9.72
N ASN A 123 -6.60 -8.92 9.03
CA ASN A 123 -5.26 -8.92 8.43
C ASN A 123 -4.19 -8.45 9.42
N VAL A 124 -4.03 -9.20 10.51
CA VAL A 124 -3.09 -8.89 11.60
C VAL A 124 -1.63 -8.80 11.13
N ARG A 125 -1.29 -9.54 10.07
CA ARG A 125 0.06 -9.52 9.49
C ARG A 125 0.37 -8.17 8.83
N ALA A 126 -0.57 -7.63 8.07
CA ALA A 126 -0.41 -6.32 7.46
C ALA A 126 -0.40 -5.21 8.51
N GLN A 127 -1.28 -5.29 9.52
CA GLN A 127 -1.28 -4.34 10.64
C GLN A 127 0.07 -4.29 11.35
N ALA A 128 0.65 -5.45 11.68
CA ALA A 128 1.98 -5.52 12.29
C ALA A 128 3.07 -4.90 11.39
N LEU A 129 3.02 -5.16 10.07
CA LEU A 129 3.94 -4.53 9.11
C LEU A 129 3.82 -3.01 9.13
N TYR A 130 2.60 -2.48 9.12
CA TYR A 130 2.37 -1.03 9.14
C TYR A 130 2.85 -0.40 10.45
N GLN A 131 2.57 -1.03 11.60
CA GLN A 131 3.05 -0.59 12.91
C GLN A 131 4.58 -0.56 12.97
N ASP A 132 5.26 -1.61 12.50
CA ASP A 132 6.72 -1.69 12.42
C ASP A 132 7.32 -0.59 11.55
N GLU A 133 6.59 -0.13 10.53
CA GLU A 133 7.02 0.94 9.63
C GLU A 133 6.61 2.34 10.11
N GLY A 134 5.97 2.44 11.29
CA GLY A 134 5.68 3.70 11.97
C GLY A 134 4.27 4.23 11.79
N PHE A 135 3.34 3.45 11.24
CA PHE A 135 1.94 3.82 11.24
C PHE A 135 1.32 3.62 12.62
N VAL A 136 0.50 4.56 13.04
CA VAL A 136 -0.25 4.54 14.30
C VAL A 136 -1.71 4.21 14.00
N GLU A 137 -2.31 3.32 14.80
CA GLU A 137 -3.74 3.05 14.74
C GLU A 137 -4.52 4.27 15.25
N GLU A 138 -5.47 4.75 14.45
CA GLU A 138 -6.32 5.89 14.81
C GLU A 138 -7.75 5.49 15.15
N GLY A 139 -8.17 4.31 14.74
CA GLY A 139 -9.51 3.84 15.06
C GLY A 139 -9.96 2.63 14.28
N ARG A 140 -11.15 2.14 14.65
CA ARG A 140 -11.80 0.98 14.06
C ARG A 140 -13.15 1.35 13.49
N LEU A 141 -13.34 1.08 12.22
CA LEU A 141 -14.64 1.16 11.55
C LEU A 141 -15.34 -0.19 11.68
N ARG A 142 -16.28 -0.27 12.62
CA ARG A 142 -16.97 -1.54 12.92
C ARG A 142 -17.89 -1.93 11.77
N GLU A 143 -17.80 -3.19 11.31
CA GLU A 143 -18.71 -3.79 10.32
C GLU A 143 -18.90 -2.95 9.06
N SER A 144 -17.83 -2.30 8.60
CA SER A 144 -17.85 -1.35 7.50
C SER A 144 -17.70 -1.98 6.11
N VAL A 145 -17.36 -3.27 6.05
CA VAL A 145 -17.17 -4.01 4.80
C VAL A 145 -18.05 -5.25 4.77
N ARG A 146 -18.95 -5.33 3.78
CA ARG A 146 -19.76 -6.53 3.56
C ARG A 146 -18.90 -7.64 2.95
N THR A 147 -19.09 -8.87 3.45
CA THR A 147 -18.46 -10.10 2.95
C THR A 147 -19.54 -11.15 2.65
N ASP A 148 -19.15 -12.26 2.04
CA ASP A 148 -20.08 -13.36 1.75
C ASP A 148 -20.64 -14.00 3.03
N SER A 149 -19.91 -13.93 4.15
CA SER A 149 -20.26 -14.51 5.44
C SER A 149 -20.77 -13.51 6.48
N GLY A 150 -20.92 -12.22 6.12
CA GLY A 150 -21.36 -11.17 7.05
C GLY A 150 -20.64 -9.85 6.83
N TYR A 151 -19.99 -9.32 7.86
CA TYR A 151 -19.32 -8.03 7.81
C TYR A 151 -17.93 -8.09 8.44
N ASP A 152 -16.97 -7.40 7.83
CA ASP A 152 -15.65 -7.14 8.38
C ASP A 152 -15.54 -5.70 8.89
N SER A 153 -14.64 -5.51 9.85
CA SER A 153 -14.23 -4.18 10.33
C SER A 153 -12.91 -3.76 9.68
N LEU A 154 -12.70 -2.45 9.56
CA LEU A 154 -11.45 -1.86 9.12
C LEU A 154 -10.73 -1.19 10.29
N ILE A 155 -9.42 -1.29 10.29
CA ILE A 155 -8.54 -0.52 11.17
C ILE A 155 -7.96 0.62 10.34
N VAL A 156 -8.14 1.86 10.79
CA VAL A 156 -7.55 3.05 10.18
C VAL A 156 -6.20 3.31 10.83
N MET A 157 -5.18 3.44 10.00
CA MET A 157 -3.81 3.70 10.46
C MET A 157 -3.21 4.87 9.67
N ALA A 158 -2.39 5.67 10.31
CA ALA A 158 -1.74 6.81 9.68
C ALA A 158 -0.34 7.04 10.19
N MET A 159 0.43 7.78 9.40
CA MET A 159 1.73 8.34 9.74
C MET A 159 1.72 9.83 9.38
N LEU A 160 2.20 10.68 10.27
CA LEU A 160 2.31 12.11 10.03
C LEU A 160 3.72 12.49 9.57
N GLU A 161 3.84 13.61 8.88
CA GLU A 161 5.11 14.10 8.29
C GLU A 161 6.25 14.16 9.32
N HIS A 162 5.96 14.69 10.52
CA HIS A 162 6.97 14.81 11.57
C HIS A 162 7.36 13.45 12.20
N GLU A 163 6.43 12.50 12.28
CA GLU A 163 6.69 11.13 12.74
C GLU A 163 7.60 10.39 11.76
N HIS A 164 7.34 10.51 10.45
CA HIS A 164 8.21 9.96 9.41
C HIS A 164 9.62 10.54 9.47
N SER A 165 9.75 11.85 9.66
CA SER A 165 11.04 12.52 9.78
C SER A 165 11.83 12.03 11.00
N ALA A 166 11.17 11.87 12.14
CA ALA A 166 11.78 11.32 13.36
C ALA A 166 12.24 9.87 13.15
N LEU A 167 11.40 9.04 12.52
CA LEU A 167 11.72 7.64 12.21
C LEU A 167 12.95 7.51 11.31
N LEU A 168 13.07 8.38 10.29
CA LEU A 168 14.24 8.39 9.41
C LEU A 168 15.52 8.77 10.17
N GLN A 169 15.46 9.76 11.06
CA GLN A 169 16.60 10.14 11.88
C GLN A 169 17.06 8.98 12.81
N GLN A 170 16.13 8.32 13.46
CA GLN A 170 16.42 7.15 14.31
C GLN A 170 17.08 6.01 13.51
N ARG A 171 16.60 5.73 12.29
CA ARG A 171 17.19 4.69 11.41
C ARG A 171 18.61 5.04 10.97
N LEU A 172 18.91 6.30 10.73
CA LEU A 172 20.27 6.76 10.39
C LEU A 172 21.23 6.61 11.58
N GLN A 173 20.78 6.97 12.79
CA GLN A 173 21.59 6.85 14.01
C GLN A 173 21.85 5.40 14.41
N GLY A 174 20.89 4.50 14.19
CA GLY A 174 21.03 3.08 14.50
C GLY A 174 21.86 2.26 13.49
N ALA A 175 22.21 2.87 12.35
CA ALA A 175 23.04 2.26 11.30
C ALA A 175 24.50 2.70 11.35
N ALA A 176 24.87 3.63 12.25
CA ALA A 176 26.22 4.13 12.48
C ALA A 176 26.89 3.39 13.64
#